data_5e65a27c790a64d567a4e0f1e51a8747
#
_entry.id   5e65a27c790a64d567a4e0f1e51a8747
#
_cell.length_a   1.000
_cell.length_b   1.000
_cell.length_c   1.000
_cell.angle_alpha   90.00
_cell.angle_beta   90.00
_cell.angle_gamma   90.00
#
_symmetry.space_group_name_H-M   'P 1'
#
loop_
_entity.id
_entity.type
_entity.pdbx_description
1 polymer ?
#
loop_
_entity_poly.entity_id
_entity_poly.type
_entity_poly.pdbx_seq_one_letter_code
_entity_poly.pdbx_strand_id
1 'polypeptide(L)'
;MTMRIFVTGATGFIGSATVRELLSAGHQVLGLVRSDESAAALGAMGASVVRGSLEDLDALRRGAEAADGVVHTAFIHDFSNFAHACAVDQRAITTIGEVLAGTNRPFAVTGGTPSAAGRAATEADDPVRTNPVSMLRAPAEDLTLELAARGVRSSVVRLPRAVHGTSGRGWHGGFADVLLHLARGSGVSAYIGDGAQRWPAVHRLDAARLFRLAIEKAPAGARLHAVGDEGVAMRELAAAIGRVLGVPVASKSGSDAQAHFGFLAAVGALDQPASSVHTRELLGWQPREPGLLADLEASLQA
;
A
#
# COMPACT_ATOMS: atom_id res chain seq x y z
N MET A 1 23.70 -8.40 4.88
CA MET A 1 24.01 -7.81 6.21
C MET A 1 22.73 -7.81 7.03
N THR A 2 22.73 -8.36 8.25
CA THR A 2 21.56 -8.34 9.14
C THR A 2 21.36 -6.92 9.67
N MET A 3 20.13 -6.40 9.60
CA MET A 3 19.74 -5.09 10.11
C MET A 3 18.60 -5.24 11.11
N ARG A 4 18.44 -4.29 12.02
CA ARG A 4 17.26 -4.13 12.86
C ARG A 4 16.36 -3.07 12.23
N ILE A 5 15.16 -3.46 11.84
CA ILE A 5 14.24 -2.61 11.09
C ILE A 5 13.05 -2.21 11.98
N PHE A 6 12.84 -0.91 12.15
CA PHE A 6 11.63 -0.39 12.78
C PHE A 6 10.48 -0.36 11.78
N VAL A 7 9.36 -1.00 12.11
CA VAL A 7 8.20 -1.11 11.23
C VAL A 7 6.99 -0.47 11.90
N THR A 8 6.46 0.61 11.33
CA THR A 8 5.16 1.14 11.72
C THR A 8 4.06 0.41 10.93
N GLY A 9 2.87 0.24 11.53
CA GLY A 9 1.81 -0.55 10.91
C GLY A 9 2.10 -2.06 10.85
N ALA A 10 3.00 -2.53 11.70
CA ALA A 10 3.55 -3.89 11.71
C ALA A 10 2.50 -5.02 11.80
N THR A 11 1.31 -4.76 12.35
CA THR A 11 0.19 -5.73 12.46
C THR A 11 -0.88 -5.53 11.37
N GLY A 12 -0.70 -4.54 10.49
CA GLY A 12 -1.60 -4.26 9.37
C GLY A 12 -1.48 -5.30 8.24
N PHE A 13 -2.34 -5.17 7.23
CA PHE A 13 -2.42 -6.11 6.11
C PHE A 13 -1.08 -6.26 5.35
N ILE A 14 -0.45 -5.15 4.99
CA ILE A 14 0.86 -5.12 4.30
C ILE A 14 1.99 -5.25 5.33
N GLY A 15 1.89 -4.53 6.45
CA GLY A 15 2.94 -4.50 7.47
C GLY A 15 3.25 -5.88 8.06
N SER A 16 2.23 -6.72 8.33
CA SER A 16 2.46 -8.08 8.84
C SER A 16 3.14 -9.00 7.83
N ALA A 17 2.87 -8.82 6.53
CA ALA A 17 3.61 -9.50 5.48
C ALA A 17 5.06 -9.01 5.40
N THR A 18 5.28 -7.70 5.52
CA THR A 18 6.61 -7.09 5.53
C THR A 18 7.44 -7.55 6.73
N VAL A 19 6.82 -7.64 7.93
CA VAL A 19 7.48 -8.19 9.12
C VAL A 19 7.96 -9.62 8.88
N ARG A 20 7.10 -10.50 8.33
CA ARG A 20 7.47 -11.89 8.01
C ARG A 20 8.59 -11.96 6.99
N GLU A 21 8.50 -11.16 5.93
CA GLU A 21 9.52 -11.11 4.87
C GLU A 21 10.89 -10.68 5.43
N LEU A 22 10.91 -9.64 6.28
CA LEU A 22 12.15 -9.15 6.92
C LEU A 22 12.76 -10.21 7.85
N LEU A 23 11.94 -10.83 8.70
CA LEU A 23 12.38 -11.90 9.60
C LEU A 23 12.92 -13.11 8.81
N SER A 24 12.22 -13.52 7.74
CA SER A 24 12.64 -14.63 6.88
C SER A 24 13.95 -14.34 6.14
N ALA A 25 14.24 -13.07 5.86
CA ALA A 25 15.50 -12.62 5.28
C ALA A 25 16.65 -12.48 6.31
N GLY A 26 16.41 -12.79 7.58
CA GLY A 26 17.39 -12.75 8.66
C GLY A 26 17.57 -11.37 9.30
N HIS A 27 16.66 -10.42 9.03
CA HIS A 27 16.63 -9.14 9.74
C HIS A 27 15.95 -9.29 11.11
N GLN A 28 16.25 -8.39 12.03
CA GLN A 28 15.50 -8.19 13.26
C GLN A 28 14.41 -7.16 13.02
N VAL A 29 13.24 -7.36 13.63
CA VAL A 29 12.13 -6.42 13.50
C VAL A 29 11.74 -5.83 14.84
N LEU A 30 11.55 -4.51 14.87
CA LEU A 30 11.00 -3.75 15.96
C LEU A 30 9.68 -3.11 15.48
N GLY A 31 8.52 -3.59 15.95
CA GLY A 31 7.22 -3.13 15.47
C GLY A 31 6.56 -2.12 16.38
N LEU A 32 5.99 -1.04 15.81
CA LEU A 32 5.14 -0.11 16.54
C LEU A 32 3.76 -0.73 16.77
N VAL A 33 3.30 -0.77 18.03
CA VAL A 33 2.01 -1.38 18.40
C VAL A 33 1.25 -0.53 19.41
N ARG A 34 -0.10 -0.54 19.30
CA ARG A 34 -1.00 0.23 20.18
C ARG A 34 -1.60 -0.61 21.31
N SER A 35 -1.71 -1.94 21.15
CA SER A 35 -2.42 -2.82 22.07
C SER A 35 -1.56 -4.02 22.49
N ASP A 36 -1.94 -4.67 23.62
CA ASP A 36 -1.29 -5.89 24.09
C ASP A 36 -1.50 -7.05 23.13
N GLU A 37 -2.67 -7.14 22.51
CA GLU A 37 -2.95 -8.13 21.47
C GLU A 37 -1.97 -8.00 20.28
N SER A 38 -1.78 -6.78 19.79
CA SER A 38 -0.82 -6.51 18.70
C SER A 38 0.62 -6.85 19.11
N ALA A 39 0.99 -6.59 20.38
CA ALA A 39 2.31 -6.94 20.88
C ALA A 39 2.51 -8.45 20.97
N ALA A 40 1.51 -9.17 21.47
CA ALA A 40 1.55 -10.64 21.54
C ALA A 40 1.65 -11.25 20.15
N ALA A 41 0.87 -10.73 19.18
CA ALA A 41 0.91 -11.19 17.79
C ALA A 41 2.30 -10.99 17.14
N LEU A 42 2.95 -9.86 17.34
CA LEU A 42 4.31 -9.61 16.82
C LEU A 42 5.35 -10.44 17.57
N GLY A 43 5.23 -10.57 18.89
CA GLY A 43 6.11 -11.42 19.70
C GLY A 43 6.07 -12.90 19.25
N ALA A 44 4.88 -13.43 18.93
CA ALA A 44 4.72 -14.76 18.38
C ALA A 44 5.37 -14.95 17.00
N MET A 45 5.57 -13.85 16.24
CA MET A 45 6.33 -13.86 14.98
C MET A 45 7.86 -13.76 15.19
N GLY A 46 8.34 -13.52 16.42
CA GLY A 46 9.76 -13.29 16.72
C GLY A 46 10.19 -11.84 16.61
N ALA A 47 9.28 -10.89 16.53
CA ALA A 47 9.59 -9.46 16.50
C ALA A 47 9.55 -8.82 17.91
N SER A 48 10.40 -7.82 18.13
CA SER A 48 10.35 -6.94 19.30
C SER A 48 9.32 -5.82 19.08
N VAL A 49 8.90 -5.13 20.14
CA VAL A 49 7.87 -4.09 20.06
C VAL A 49 8.27 -2.78 20.72
N VAL A 50 7.77 -1.68 20.14
CA VAL A 50 7.69 -0.35 20.75
C VAL A 50 6.20 -0.05 20.97
N ARG A 51 5.83 0.35 22.19
CA ARG A 51 4.47 0.79 22.49
C ARG A 51 4.30 2.25 22.08
N GLY A 52 3.21 2.54 21.39
CA GLY A 52 2.85 3.86 20.91
C GLY A 52 1.95 3.82 19.68
N SER A 53 1.53 4.99 19.24
CA SER A 53 0.74 5.21 18.01
C SER A 53 1.51 6.09 17.03
N LEU A 54 0.92 6.39 15.84
CA LEU A 54 1.48 7.40 14.93
C LEU A 54 1.46 8.83 15.49
N GLU A 55 0.66 9.09 16.51
CA GLU A 55 0.56 10.39 17.18
C GLU A 55 1.52 10.50 18.37
N ASP A 56 2.08 9.38 18.84
CA ASP A 56 3.13 9.33 19.85
C ASP A 56 4.50 9.52 19.21
N LEU A 57 4.88 10.79 19.01
CA LEU A 57 6.13 11.15 18.33
C LEU A 57 7.37 10.65 19.09
N ASP A 58 7.30 10.54 20.43
CA ASP A 58 8.40 10.01 21.22
C ASP A 58 8.58 8.51 21.03
N ALA A 59 7.50 7.74 20.86
CA ALA A 59 7.59 6.34 20.48
C ALA A 59 8.19 6.17 19.08
N LEU A 60 7.85 7.06 18.14
CA LEU A 60 8.45 7.05 16.80
C LEU A 60 9.97 7.35 16.85
N ARG A 61 10.39 8.34 17.65
CA ARG A 61 11.82 8.66 17.87
C ARG A 61 12.55 7.45 18.44
N ARG A 62 12.07 6.91 19.58
CA ARG A 62 12.69 5.72 20.21
C ARG A 62 12.80 4.54 19.25
N GLY A 63 11.76 4.29 18.44
CA GLY A 63 11.79 3.23 17.44
C GLY A 63 12.83 3.44 16.35
N ALA A 64 12.92 4.66 15.81
CA ALA A 64 13.87 5.03 14.77
C ALA A 64 15.34 5.08 15.28
N GLU A 65 15.56 5.55 16.52
CA GLU A 65 16.88 5.57 17.16
C GLU A 65 17.44 4.16 17.37
N ALA A 66 16.55 3.22 17.76
CA ALA A 66 16.92 1.83 18.07
C ALA A 66 17.10 0.94 16.83
N ALA A 67 16.97 1.46 15.60
CA ALA A 67 16.93 0.67 14.38
C ALA A 67 17.99 1.11 13.35
N ASP A 68 18.40 0.19 12.49
CA ASP A 68 19.33 0.44 11.37
C ASP A 68 18.58 0.95 10.14
N GLY A 69 17.23 0.87 10.12
CA GLY A 69 16.38 1.36 9.06
C GLY A 69 14.91 1.32 9.44
N VAL A 70 14.07 2.00 8.66
CA VAL A 70 12.63 2.13 8.97
C VAL A 70 11.77 1.78 7.75
N VAL A 71 10.70 1.04 7.99
CA VAL A 71 9.58 0.83 7.05
C VAL A 71 8.32 1.45 7.62
N HIS A 72 7.75 2.40 6.89
CA HIS A 72 6.54 3.12 7.29
C HIS A 72 5.35 2.66 6.45
N THR A 73 4.55 1.73 7.01
CA THR A 73 3.32 1.24 6.38
C THR A 73 2.05 1.61 7.15
N ALA A 74 2.19 2.30 8.27
CA ALA A 74 1.04 2.74 9.04
C ALA A 74 0.35 3.93 8.39
N PHE A 75 -0.97 3.90 8.38
CA PHE A 75 -1.82 5.04 8.02
C PHE A 75 -3.14 4.94 8.80
N ILE A 76 -3.71 6.09 9.20
CA ILE A 76 -5.02 6.13 9.84
C ILE A 76 -6.10 6.11 8.75
N HIS A 77 -6.83 5.00 8.63
CA HIS A 77 -7.88 4.82 7.61
C HIS A 77 -9.23 5.39 8.09
N ASP A 78 -9.20 6.62 8.59
CA ASP A 78 -10.41 7.39 8.88
C ASP A 78 -10.69 8.35 7.72
N PHE A 79 -11.53 7.90 6.80
CA PHE A 79 -11.90 8.69 5.62
C PHE A 79 -12.88 9.82 5.97
N SER A 80 -13.49 9.82 7.16
CA SER A 80 -14.34 10.92 7.64
C SER A 80 -13.50 12.13 8.07
N ASN A 81 -12.24 11.89 8.46
CA ASN A 81 -11.27 12.92 8.85
C ASN A 81 -9.93 12.74 8.12
N PHE A 82 -10.01 12.63 6.80
CA PHE A 82 -8.86 12.29 5.96
C PHE A 82 -7.71 13.32 6.03
N ALA A 83 -8.04 14.62 6.17
CA ALA A 83 -7.04 15.67 6.32
C ALA A 83 -6.20 15.48 7.60
N HIS A 84 -6.85 15.12 8.72
CA HIS A 84 -6.14 14.78 9.97
C HIS A 84 -5.25 13.56 9.78
N ALA A 85 -5.75 12.50 9.16
CA ALA A 85 -4.97 11.28 8.90
C ALA A 85 -3.70 11.58 8.09
N CYS A 86 -3.80 12.42 7.05
CA CYS A 86 -2.65 12.85 6.25
C CYS A 86 -1.68 13.73 7.07
N ALA A 87 -2.18 14.63 7.93
CA ALA A 87 -1.33 15.46 8.78
C ALA A 87 -0.56 14.62 9.83
N VAL A 88 -1.18 13.58 10.39
CA VAL A 88 -0.51 12.63 11.30
C VAL A 88 0.59 11.88 10.56
N ASP A 89 0.32 11.38 9.36
CA ASP A 89 1.28 10.68 8.50
C ASP A 89 2.51 11.56 8.21
N GLN A 90 2.29 12.82 7.79
CA GLN A 90 3.36 13.78 7.51
C GLN A 90 4.22 14.07 8.75
N ARG A 91 3.60 14.25 9.93
CA ARG A 91 4.34 14.44 11.18
C ARG A 91 5.17 13.21 11.56
N ALA A 92 4.64 12.01 11.35
CA ALA A 92 5.37 10.77 11.61
C ALA A 92 6.59 10.65 10.67
N ILE A 93 6.44 10.92 9.38
CA ILE A 93 7.52 10.93 8.38
C ILE A 93 8.60 11.95 8.76
N THR A 94 8.19 13.17 9.11
CA THR A 94 9.12 14.24 9.54
C THR A 94 9.89 13.83 10.79
N THR A 95 9.21 13.33 11.81
CA THR A 95 9.83 12.92 13.08
C THR A 95 10.85 11.79 12.90
N ILE A 96 10.50 10.76 12.12
CA ILE A 96 11.42 9.67 11.79
C ILE A 96 12.60 10.19 10.95
N GLY A 97 12.30 11.03 9.96
CA GLY A 97 13.31 11.63 9.08
C GLY A 97 14.33 12.48 9.82
N GLU A 98 13.92 13.23 10.86
CA GLU A 98 14.81 13.99 11.73
C GLU A 98 15.81 13.09 12.46
N VAL A 99 15.38 11.95 12.99
CA VAL A 99 16.25 10.97 13.65
C VAL A 99 17.24 10.33 12.67
N LEU A 100 16.84 10.13 11.42
CA LEU A 100 17.66 9.49 10.40
C LEU A 100 18.59 10.45 9.65
N ALA A 101 18.40 11.77 9.79
CA ALA A 101 19.18 12.77 9.06
C ALA A 101 20.69 12.61 9.27
N GLY A 102 21.48 12.68 8.18
CA GLY A 102 22.93 12.54 8.17
C GLY A 102 23.45 11.11 8.42
N THR A 103 22.59 10.11 8.58
CA THR A 103 23.02 8.74 8.96
C THR A 103 23.14 7.77 7.80
N ASN A 104 22.66 8.12 6.62
CA ASN A 104 22.51 7.24 5.45
C ASN A 104 21.69 5.95 5.72
N ARG A 105 20.95 5.89 6.83
CA ARG A 105 20.05 4.76 7.13
C ARG A 105 18.86 4.74 6.16
N PRO A 106 18.38 3.54 5.76
CA PRO A 106 17.25 3.41 4.86
C PRO A 106 15.93 3.79 5.52
N PHE A 107 15.07 4.46 4.76
CA PHE A 107 13.71 4.80 5.16
C PHE A 107 12.75 4.58 3.99
N ALA A 108 11.99 3.47 4.01
CA ALA A 108 10.98 3.16 3.00
C ALA A 108 9.60 3.60 3.49
N VAL A 109 8.97 4.51 2.76
CA VAL A 109 7.65 5.08 3.08
C VAL A 109 6.62 4.64 2.06
N THR A 110 5.40 4.34 2.51
CA THR A 110 4.29 3.96 1.63
C THR A 110 3.70 5.18 0.92
N GLY A 111 3.68 5.14 -0.41
CA GLY A 111 2.95 6.06 -1.27
C GLY A 111 1.85 5.35 -2.07
N GLY A 112 1.23 6.07 -2.99
CA GLY A 112 0.29 5.52 -3.97
C GLY A 112 0.80 5.70 -5.41
N THR A 113 0.47 4.77 -6.32
CA THR A 113 0.78 4.95 -7.74
C THR A 113 0.08 6.19 -8.28
N PRO A 114 0.78 7.04 -9.05
CA PRO A 114 0.16 8.18 -9.72
C PRO A 114 -0.74 7.72 -10.87
N SER A 115 -1.37 8.65 -11.55
CA SER A 115 -2.04 8.42 -12.81
C SER A 115 -1.42 9.26 -13.91
N ALA A 116 -1.37 8.71 -15.12
CA ALA A 116 -0.90 9.40 -16.32
C ALA A 116 -1.98 9.32 -17.42
N ALA A 117 -2.28 10.44 -18.06
CA ALA A 117 -3.30 10.47 -19.09
C ALA A 117 -2.90 9.63 -20.31
N GLY A 118 -3.76 8.69 -20.70
CA GLY A 118 -3.61 7.89 -21.93
C GLY A 118 -2.51 6.82 -21.92
N ARG A 119 -1.79 6.62 -20.81
CA ARG A 119 -0.73 5.61 -20.68
C ARG A 119 -0.64 5.03 -19.26
N ALA A 120 0.12 3.98 -19.10
CA ALA A 120 0.52 3.52 -17.77
C ALA A 120 1.45 4.56 -17.10
N ALA A 121 1.19 4.85 -15.82
CA ALA A 121 2.08 5.67 -15.02
C ALA A 121 3.37 4.92 -14.70
N THR A 122 4.47 5.65 -14.63
CA THR A 122 5.81 5.13 -14.32
C THR A 122 6.34 5.76 -13.03
N GLU A 123 7.46 5.26 -12.55
CA GLU A 123 8.12 5.80 -11.35
C GLU A 123 8.60 7.25 -11.54
N ALA A 124 8.79 7.70 -12.78
CA ALA A 124 9.16 9.08 -13.10
C ALA A 124 8.01 10.08 -12.97
N ASP A 125 6.76 9.59 -12.99
CA ASP A 125 5.60 10.47 -12.89
C ASP A 125 5.43 11.03 -11.47
N ASP A 126 5.11 12.32 -11.39
CA ASP A 126 4.84 12.99 -10.12
C ASP A 126 3.47 12.60 -9.53
N PRO A 127 3.28 12.74 -8.20
CA PRO A 127 1.97 12.56 -7.58
C PRO A 127 0.93 13.48 -8.21
N VAL A 128 -0.27 12.94 -8.43
CA VAL A 128 -1.40 13.75 -8.89
C VAL A 128 -1.78 14.80 -7.84
N ARG A 129 -2.04 16.04 -8.26
CA ARG A 129 -2.40 17.17 -7.37
C ARG A 129 -3.65 17.91 -7.86
N THR A 130 -4.56 17.17 -8.54
CA THR A 130 -5.73 17.77 -9.19
C THR A 130 -7.04 17.53 -8.46
N ASN A 131 -7.02 16.73 -7.41
CA ASN A 131 -8.21 16.46 -6.59
C ASN A 131 -7.88 16.54 -5.09
N PRO A 132 -8.88 16.79 -4.21
CA PRO A 132 -8.66 17.02 -2.78
C PRO A 132 -7.91 15.87 -2.07
N VAL A 133 -8.16 14.61 -2.44
CA VAL A 133 -7.53 13.44 -1.82
C VAL A 133 -6.05 13.39 -2.16
N SER A 134 -5.71 13.53 -3.45
CA SER A 134 -4.32 13.49 -3.89
C SER A 134 -3.51 14.69 -3.40
N MET A 135 -4.13 15.88 -3.31
CA MET A 135 -3.49 17.08 -2.75
C MET A 135 -3.09 16.90 -1.28
N LEU A 136 -3.86 16.17 -0.51
CA LEU A 136 -3.55 15.87 0.90
C LEU A 136 -2.47 14.78 1.05
N ARG A 137 -2.41 13.81 0.12
CA ARG A 137 -1.45 12.70 0.19
C ARG A 137 -0.09 13.02 -0.41
N ALA A 138 -0.03 13.84 -1.47
CA ALA A 138 1.21 14.16 -2.17
C ALA A 138 2.33 14.72 -1.26
N PRO A 139 2.06 15.59 -0.27
CA PRO A 139 3.11 16.12 0.61
C PRO A 139 3.89 15.06 1.39
N ALA A 140 3.31 13.92 1.72
CA ALA A 140 4.01 12.83 2.39
C ALA A 140 5.12 12.24 1.50
N GLU A 141 4.88 12.14 0.19
CA GLU A 141 5.90 11.73 -0.77
C GLU A 141 7.00 12.77 -0.92
N ASP A 142 6.62 14.06 -1.06
CA ASP A 142 7.58 15.15 -1.17
C ASP A 142 8.53 15.17 0.03
N LEU A 143 7.99 15.17 1.26
CA LEU A 143 8.76 15.10 2.49
C LEU A 143 9.72 13.90 2.50
N THR A 144 9.27 12.75 2.04
CA THR A 144 10.12 11.54 1.97
C THR A 144 11.28 11.72 1.00
N LEU A 145 11.04 12.30 -0.18
CA LEU A 145 12.07 12.52 -1.19
C LEU A 145 13.07 13.61 -0.76
N GLU A 146 12.60 14.66 -0.09
CA GLU A 146 13.46 15.74 0.45
C GLU A 146 14.45 15.23 1.50
N LEU A 147 14.13 14.15 2.22
CA LEU A 147 15.04 13.53 3.18
C LEU A 147 16.32 13.01 2.53
N ALA A 148 16.34 12.70 1.24
CA ALA A 148 17.53 12.31 0.50
C ALA A 148 18.63 13.41 0.56
N ALA A 149 18.24 14.68 0.39
CA ALA A 149 19.13 15.83 0.50
C ALA A 149 19.64 16.05 1.94
N ARG A 150 18.96 15.47 2.93
CA ARG A 150 19.34 15.49 4.34
C ARG A 150 20.15 14.27 4.77
N GLY A 151 20.67 13.49 3.83
CA GLY A 151 21.50 12.32 4.11
C GLY A 151 20.76 11.12 4.67
N VAL A 152 19.48 10.97 4.34
CA VAL A 152 18.70 9.75 4.59
C VAL A 152 18.59 8.95 3.29
N ARG A 153 18.77 7.65 3.32
CA ARG A 153 18.52 6.78 2.17
C ARG A 153 17.02 6.48 2.07
N SER A 154 16.27 7.55 1.82
CA SER A 154 14.82 7.52 1.74
C SER A 154 14.33 6.97 0.40
N SER A 155 13.18 6.29 0.40
CA SER A 155 12.49 5.81 -0.80
C SER A 155 10.99 5.78 -0.57
N VAL A 156 10.21 5.95 -1.65
CA VAL A 156 8.76 5.83 -1.63
C VAL A 156 8.38 4.55 -2.36
N VAL A 157 7.69 3.64 -1.66
CA VAL A 157 7.08 2.44 -2.24
C VAL A 157 5.62 2.76 -2.54
N ARG A 158 5.33 3.03 -3.81
CA ARG A 158 4.00 3.37 -4.31
C ARG A 158 3.19 2.10 -4.53
N LEU A 159 2.14 1.96 -3.74
CA LEU A 159 1.20 0.84 -3.81
C LEU A 159 0.07 1.15 -4.80
N PRO A 160 -0.40 0.15 -5.56
CA PRO A 160 -1.58 0.28 -6.41
C PRO A 160 -2.87 0.32 -5.60
N ARG A 161 -4.00 0.61 -6.28
CA ARG A 161 -5.33 0.61 -5.66
C ARG A 161 -5.75 -0.73 -5.09
N ALA A 162 -5.33 -1.82 -5.71
CA ALA A 162 -5.63 -3.17 -5.29
C ALA A 162 -4.35 -3.85 -4.77
N VAL A 163 -4.10 -3.73 -3.47
CA VAL A 163 -3.17 -4.63 -2.78
C VAL A 163 -3.98 -5.79 -2.24
N HIS A 164 -3.74 -7.00 -2.75
CA HIS A 164 -4.59 -8.15 -2.48
C HIS A 164 -3.86 -9.32 -1.85
N GLY A 165 -4.61 -10.32 -1.43
CA GLY A 165 -4.12 -11.57 -0.82
C GLY A 165 -4.87 -11.97 0.42
N THR A 166 -4.65 -13.18 0.89
CA THR A 166 -5.26 -13.71 2.10
C THR A 166 -4.42 -13.39 3.34
N SER A 167 -5.09 -13.12 4.45
CA SER A 167 -4.50 -12.93 5.77
C SER A 167 -5.29 -13.76 6.80
N GLY A 168 -4.91 -13.72 8.08
CA GLY A 168 -5.69 -14.34 9.16
C GLY A 168 -7.12 -13.77 9.32
N ARG A 169 -7.47 -12.72 8.58
CA ARG A 169 -8.82 -12.11 8.54
C ARG A 169 -9.58 -12.40 7.24
N GLY A 170 -9.07 -13.32 6.42
CA GLY A 170 -9.61 -13.65 5.10
C GLY A 170 -8.93 -12.89 3.97
N TRP A 171 -9.54 -12.96 2.79
CA TRP A 171 -9.07 -12.26 1.60
C TRP A 171 -9.34 -10.75 1.70
N HIS A 172 -8.38 -9.97 1.23
CA HIS A 172 -8.46 -8.53 1.07
C HIS A 172 -7.97 -8.13 -0.33
N GLY A 173 -8.52 -7.06 -0.87
CA GLY A 173 -8.16 -6.54 -2.20
C GLY A 173 -8.10 -5.01 -2.28
N GLY A 174 -7.96 -4.30 -1.17
CA GLY A 174 -8.02 -2.85 -1.16
C GLY A 174 -9.36 -2.33 -1.67
N PHE A 175 -9.39 -1.52 -2.73
CA PHE A 175 -10.65 -1.07 -3.32
C PHE A 175 -11.45 -2.21 -4.01
N ALA A 176 -10.80 -3.29 -4.45
CA ALA A 176 -11.51 -4.46 -4.98
C ALA A 176 -12.35 -5.17 -3.89
N ASP A 177 -11.92 -5.10 -2.62
CA ASP A 177 -12.69 -5.61 -1.48
C ASP A 177 -14.00 -4.84 -1.27
N VAL A 178 -14.00 -3.53 -1.49
CA VAL A 178 -15.22 -2.70 -1.43
C VAL A 178 -16.19 -3.10 -2.54
N LEU A 179 -15.70 -3.36 -3.77
CA LEU A 179 -16.53 -3.84 -4.86
C LEU A 179 -17.16 -5.22 -4.57
N LEU A 180 -16.38 -6.12 -3.95
CA LEU A 180 -16.87 -7.42 -3.49
C LEU A 180 -18.00 -7.28 -2.45
N HIS A 181 -17.85 -6.38 -1.48
CA HIS A 181 -18.87 -6.10 -0.47
C HIS A 181 -20.13 -5.48 -1.08
N LEU A 182 -19.98 -4.54 -2.01
CA LEU A 182 -21.12 -3.96 -2.74
C LEU A 182 -21.89 -5.04 -3.52
N ALA A 183 -21.17 -5.94 -4.19
CA ALA A 183 -21.79 -7.04 -4.94
C ALA A 183 -22.54 -8.02 -4.02
N ARG A 184 -22.00 -8.33 -2.84
CA ARG A 184 -22.69 -9.14 -1.82
C ARG A 184 -23.96 -8.47 -1.31
N GLY A 185 -23.89 -7.17 -1.03
CA GLY A 185 -25.02 -6.42 -0.46
C GLY A 185 -26.14 -6.16 -1.46
N SER A 186 -25.79 -5.91 -2.73
CA SER A 186 -26.77 -5.58 -3.79
C SER A 186 -27.25 -6.79 -4.60
N GLY A 187 -26.57 -7.94 -4.51
CA GLY A 187 -26.84 -9.11 -5.36
C GLY A 187 -26.40 -8.93 -6.82
N VAL A 188 -25.60 -7.90 -7.14
CA VAL A 188 -25.14 -7.61 -8.49
C VAL A 188 -23.68 -7.16 -8.45
N SER A 189 -22.80 -7.81 -9.21
CA SER A 189 -21.47 -7.31 -9.47
C SER A 189 -21.50 -6.28 -10.59
N ALA A 190 -20.99 -5.07 -10.37
CA ALA A 190 -21.17 -3.99 -11.33
C ALA A 190 -19.84 -3.32 -11.72
N TYR A 191 -19.84 -2.71 -12.91
CA TYR A 191 -18.79 -1.85 -13.41
C TYR A 191 -19.39 -0.59 -14.05
N ILE A 192 -18.56 0.46 -14.26
CA ILE A 192 -19.03 1.75 -14.80
C ILE A 192 -18.81 1.80 -16.31
N GLY A 193 -19.85 2.20 -17.05
CA GLY A 193 -19.78 2.39 -18.50
C GLY A 193 -19.45 1.09 -19.25
N ASP A 194 -18.40 1.08 -20.06
CA ASP A 194 -17.92 -0.10 -20.77
C ASP A 194 -16.98 -0.99 -19.94
N GLY A 195 -16.61 -0.54 -18.74
CA GLY A 195 -15.72 -1.24 -17.82
C GLY A 195 -14.27 -1.38 -18.32
N ALA A 196 -13.87 -0.57 -19.30
CA ALA A 196 -12.51 -0.60 -19.85
C ALA A 196 -11.48 0.08 -18.94
N GLN A 197 -11.91 0.84 -17.93
CA GLN A 197 -11.02 1.48 -16.96
C GLN A 197 -10.20 0.41 -16.23
N ARG A 198 -8.89 0.66 -16.06
CA ARG A 198 -7.94 -0.29 -15.48
C ARG A 198 -7.42 0.15 -14.14
N TRP A 199 -7.33 -0.78 -13.23
CA TRP A 199 -6.64 -0.60 -11.95
C TRP A 199 -5.41 -1.48 -11.85
N PRO A 200 -4.26 -0.93 -11.44
CA PRO A 200 -3.08 -1.74 -11.14
C PRO A 200 -3.29 -2.51 -9.84
N ALA A 201 -2.62 -3.65 -9.73
CA ALA A 201 -2.71 -4.50 -8.56
C ALA A 201 -1.36 -5.10 -8.16
N VAL A 202 -1.25 -5.52 -6.91
CA VAL A 202 -0.11 -6.31 -6.41
C VAL A 202 -0.54 -7.22 -5.27
N HIS A 203 -0.02 -8.42 -5.24
CA HIS A 203 -0.18 -9.29 -4.09
C HIS A 203 0.63 -8.77 -2.89
N ARG A 204 0.06 -8.85 -1.67
CA ARG A 204 0.68 -8.31 -0.44
C ARG A 204 2.07 -8.86 -0.14
N LEU A 205 2.35 -10.12 -0.52
CA LEU A 205 3.67 -10.74 -0.32
C LEU A 205 4.70 -10.18 -1.30
N ASP A 206 4.29 -9.86 -2.53
CA ASP A 206 5.15 -9.18 -3.50
C ASP A 206 5.46 -7.75 -3.06
N ALA A 207 4.46 -7.03 -2.52
CA ALA A 207 4.67 -5.72 -1.92
C ALA A 207 5.66 -5.80 -0.73
N ALA A 208 5.52 -6.80 0.13
CA ALA A 208 6.43 -7.04 1.26
C ALA A 208 7.88 -7.27 0.80
N ARG A 209 8.08 -8.08 -0.26
CA ARG A 209 9.39 -8.29 -0.88
C ARG A 209 9.99 -6.98 -1.41
N LEU A 210 9.16 -6.11 -1.99
CA LEU A 210 9.64 -4.81 -2.44
C LEU A 210 10.06 -3.90 -1.28
N PHE A 211 9.31 -3.86 -0.19
CA PHE A 211 9.72 -3.11 1.02
C PHE A 211 11.07 -3.61 1.55
N ARG A 212 11.30 -4.92 1.59
CA ARG A 212 12.61 -5.47 1.97
C ARG A 212 13.71 -5.01 1.02
N LEU A 213 13.51 -5.15 -0.29
CA LEU A 213 14.50 -4.71 -1.28
C LEU A 213 14.75 -3.20 -1.22
N ALA A 214 13.73 -2.40 -0.95
CA ALA A 214 13.88 -0.97 -0.75
C ALA A 214 14.83 -0.65 0.42
N ILE A 215 14.64 -1.31 1.56
CA ILE A 215 15.53 -1.16 2.72
C ILE A 215 16.95 -1.65 2.41
N GLU A 216 17.12 -2.73 1.70
CA GLU A 216 18.44 -3.32 1.41
C GLU A 216 19.20 -2.55 0.33
N LYS A 217 18.54 -2.07 -0.73
CA LYS A 217 19.21 -1.71 -1.99
C LYS A 217 18.78 -0.38 -2.62
N ALA A 218 17.62 0.18 -2.28
CA ALA A 218 17.15 1.37 -2.99
C ALA A 218 18.11 2.55 -2.77
N PRO A 219 18.45 3.31 -3.83
CA PRO A 219 19.19 4.56 -3.67
C PRO A 219 18.32 5.63 -2.97
N ALA A 220 18.96 6.64 -2.42
CA ALA A 220 18.28 7.77 -1.81
C ALA A 220 17.41 8.51 -2.85
N GLY A 221 16.18 8.86 -2.47
CA GLY A 221 15.23 9.55 -3.34
C GLY A 221 14.52 8.64 -4.35
N ALA A 222 14.65 7.31 -4.23
CA ALA A 222 14.00 6.39 -5.17
C ALA A 222 12.47 6.39 -5.02
N ARG A 223 11.79 6.43 -6.17
CA ARG A 223 10.37 6.10 -6.30
C ARG A 223 10.25 4.68 -6.85
N LEU A 224 9.48 3.83 -6.20
CA LEU A 224 9.35 2.41 -6.52
C LEU A 224 7.88 2.06 -6.68
N HIS A 225 7.52 1.36 -7.75
CA HIS A 225 6.16 0.90 -7.98
C HIS A 225 6.00 -0.57 -7.59
N ALA A 226 5.18 -0.85 -6.58
CA ALA A 226 4.77 -2.20 -6.20
C ALA A 226 3.60 -2.65 -7.10
N VAL A 227 3.87 -2.91 -8.38
CA VAL A 227 2.84 -3.26 -9.36
C VAL A 227 3.14 -4.62 -9.97
N GLY A 228 2.27 -5.60 -9.70
CA GLY A 228 2.29 -6.94 -10.29
C GLY A 228 1.47 -6.99 -11.58
N ASP A 229 0.19 -6.59 -11.49
CA ASP A 229 -0.70 -6.39 -12.63
C ASP A 229 -0.71 -4.91 -13.01
N GLU A 230 -0.30 -4.57 -14.22
CA GLU A 230 -0.22 -3.17 -14.66
C GLU A 230 -1.59 -2.50 -14.80
N GLY A 231 -2.64 -3.29 -15.08
CA GLY A 231 -3.99 -2.75 -15.23
C GLY A 231 -5.03 -3.83 -15.47
N VAL A 232 -5.79 -4.17 -14.44
CA VAL A 232 -6.94 -5.08 -14.52
C VAL A 232 -8.16 -4.26 -14.90
N ALA A 233 -8.85 -4.64 -16.00
CA ALA A 233 -10.05 -3.94 -16.44
C ALA A 233 -11.22 -4.15 -15.44
N MET A 234 -11.97 -3.07 -15.17
CA MET A 234 -13.07 -3.11 -14.20
C MET A 234 -14.15 -4.12 -14.56
N ARG A 235 -14.43 -4.35 -15.86
CA ARG A 235 -15.36 -5.39 -16.33
C ARG A 235 -14.84 -6.80 -16.01
N GLU A 236 -13.54 -7.03 -16.08
CA GLU A 236 -12.93 -8.34 -15.77
C GLU A 236 -12.98 -8.61 -14.27
N LEU A 237 -12.67 -7.59 -13.46
CA LEU A 237 -12.80 -7.67 -12.00
C LEU A 237 -14.25 -7.91 -11.59
N ALA A 238 -15.23 -7.19 -12.18
CA ALA A 238 -16.63 -7.40 -11.92
C ALA A 238 -17.08 -8.81 -12.36
N ALA A 239 -16.57 -9.32 -13.48
CA ALA A 239 -16.86 -10.68 -13.94
C ALA A 239 -16.32 -11.74 -12.97
N ALA A 240 -15.10 -11.57 -12.47
CA ALA A 240 -14.51 -12.47 -11.47
C ALA A 240 -15.33 -12.44 -10.15
N ILE A 241 -15.68 -11.26 -9.64
CA ILE A 241 -16.54 -11.12 -8.46
C ILE A 241 -17.89 -11.80 -8.69
N GLY A 242 -18.51 -11.59 -9.86
CA GLY A 242 -19.79 -12.21 -10.22
C GLY A 242 -19.73 -13.73 -10.20
N ARG A 243 -18.67 -14.32 -10.75
CA ARG A 243 -18.44 -15.79 -10.72
C ARG A 243 -18.29 -16.33 -9.30
N VAL A 244 -17.46 -15.68 -8.50
CA VAL A 244 -17.20 -16.11 -7.11
C VAL A 244 -18.45 -16.05 -6.23
N LEU A 245 -19.27 -15.01 -6.41
CA LEU A 245 -20.48 -14.81 -5.61
C LEU A 245 -21.73 -15.47 -6.20
N GLY A 246 -21.68 -15.97 -7.44
CA GLY A 246 -22.86 -16.49 -8.15
C GLY A 246 -23.90 -15.41 -8.44
N VAL A 247 -23.50 -14.16 -8.68
CA VAL A 247 -24.39 -13.03 -8.95
C VAL A 247 -24.23 -12.51 -10.38
N PRO A 248 -25.28 -11.91 -10.97
CA PRO A 248 -25.20 -11.32 -12.29
C PRO A 248 -24.21 -10.14 -12.33
N VAL A 249 -23.65 -9.90 -13.52
CA VAL A 249 -22.73 -8.78 -13.80
C VAL A 249 -23.47 -7.73 -14.62
N ALA A 250 -23.38 -6.46 -14.23
CA ALA A 250 -24.08 -5.38 -14.92
C ALA A 250 -23.22 -4.11 -15.09
N SER A 251 -23.39 -3.46 -16.24
CA SER A 251 -22.91 -2.08 -16.43
C SER A 251 -23.82 -1.10 -15.71
N LYS A 252 -23.22 -0.07 -15.10
CA LYS A 252 -23.92 1.07 -14.48
C LYS A 252 -23.38 2.36 -15.07
N SER A 253 -24.24 3.37 -15.22
CA SER A 253 -23.88 4.69 -15.74
C SER A 253 -24.69 5.80 -15.07
N GLY A 254 -24.20 7.04 -15.17
CA GLY A 254 -24.89 8.22 -14.64
C GLY A 254 -25.32 8.07 -13.17
N SER A 255 -26.61 8.37 -12.90
CA SER A 255 -27.20 8.28 -11.56
C SER A 255 -27.18 6.87 -10.97
N ASP A 256 -27.31 5.84 -11.79
CA ASP A 256 -27.30 4.44 -11.34
C ASP A 256 -25.93 4.02 -10.85
N ALA A 257 -24.87 4.51 -11.50
CA ALA A 257 -23.50 4.32 -11.03
C ALA A 257 -23.28 5.04 -9.69
N GLN A 258 -23.73 6.29 -9.57
CA GLN A 258 -23.61 7.05 -8.32
C GLN A 258 -24.38 6.38 -7.17
N ALA A 259 -25.60 5.89 -7.42
CA ALA A 259 -26.42 5.19 -6.42
C ALA A 259 -25.78 3.86 -5.97
N HIS A 260 -25.17 3.11 -6.90
CA HIS A 260 -24.57 1.80 -6.60
C HIS A 260 -23.22 1.92 -5.93
N PHE A 261 -22.32 2.77 -6.44
CA PHE A 261 -20.93 2.85 -6.02
C PHE A 261 -20.65 3.93 -4.95
N GLY A 262 -21.59 4.88 -4.76
CA GLY A 262 -21.39 6.01 -3.85
C GLY A 262 -20.09 6.79 -4.20
N PHE A 263 -19.24 7.00 -3.22
CA PHE A 263 -17.96 7.71 -3.42
C PHE A 263 -17.01 7.01 -4.41
N LEU A 264 -17.14 5.70 -4.55
CA LEU A 264 -16.34 4.93 -5.52
C LEU A 264 -16.74 5.20 -6.98
N ALA A 265 -17.88 5.84 -7.26
CA ALA A 265 -18.27 6.14 -8.63
C ALA A 265 -17.22 7.01 -9.34
N ALA A 266 -16.72 8.05 -8.68
CA ALA A 266 -15.67 8.91 -9.22
C ALA A 266 -14.31 8.19 -9.34
N VAL A 267 -14.00 7.33 -8.36
CA VAL A 267 -12.74 6.57 -8.32
C VAL A 267 -12.74 5.45 -9.35
N GLY A 268 -13.85 4.73 -9.49
CA GLY A 268 -14.04 3.61 -10.42
C GLY A 268 -14.06 4.02 -11.89
N ALA A 269 -14.39 5.28 -12.17
CA ALA A 269 -14.39 5.83 -13.52
C ALA A 269 -12.98 6.17 -14.05
N LEU A 270 -11.95 6.16 -13.21
CA LEU A 270 -10.60 6.57 -13.59
C LEU A 270 -9.81 5.37 -14.15
N ASP A 271 -9.31 5.51 -15.39
CA ASP A 271 -8.29 4.60 -15.95
C ASP A 271 -6.92 4.99 -15.40
N GLN A 272 -6.29 4.09 -14.65
CA GLN A 272 -5.04 4.38 -13.93
C GLN A 272 -4.06 3.19 -13.96
N PRO A 273 -3.74 2.64 -15.12
CA PRO A 273 -2.70 1.61 -15.20
C PRO A 273 -1.36 2.18 -14.74
N ALA A 274 -0.52 1.32 -14.18
CA ALA A 274 0.82 1.69 -13.73
C ALA A 274 1.83 0.59 -14.06
N SER A 275 3.04 0.97 -14.44
CA SER A 275 4.14 0.06 -14.71
C SER A 275 5.11 -0.02 -13.53
N SER A 276 5.83 -1.12 -13.40
CA SER A 276 6.92 -1.32 -12.44
C SER A 276 8.25 -1.70 -13.11
N VAL A 277 8.38 -1.40 -14.41
CA VAL A 277 9.57 -1.80 -15.19
C VAL A 277 10.84 -1.23 -14.57
N HIS A 278 10.87 0.07 -14.25
CA HIS A 278 12.05 0.68 -13.63
C HIS A 278 12.36 0.10 -12.25
N THR A 279 11.35 -0.16 -11.43
CA THR A 279 11.53 -0.82 -10.12
C THR A 279 12.15 -2.20 -10.26
N ARG A 280 11.69 -2.99 -11.25
CA ARG A 280 12.23 -4.33 -11.54
C ARG A 280 13.69 -4.27 -11.98
N GLU A 281 14.03 -3.35 -12.86
CA GLU A 281 15.40 -3.14 -13.34
C GLU A 281 16.33 -2.67 -12.21
N LEU A 282 15.88 -1.69 -11.42
CA LEU A 282 16.68 -1.07 -10.36
C LEU A 282 17.01 -2.04 -9.22
N LEU A 283 16.03 -2.84 -8.78
CA LEU A 283 16.15 -3.67 -7.57
C LEU A 283 16.21 -5.16 -7.84
N GLY A 284 15.99 -5.61 -9.08
CA GLY A 284 15.79 -7.03 -9.41
C GLY A 284 14.49 -7.58 -8.79
N TRP A 285 13.53 -6.71 -8.47
CA TRP A 285 12.24 -7.13 -7.94
C TRP A 285 11.39 -7.79 -9.02
N GLN A 286 10.76 -8.91 -8.67
CA GLN A 286 9.82 -9.60 -9.56
C GLN A 286 8.63 -10.06 -8.74
N PRO A 287 7.38 -9.72 -9.13
CA PRO A 287 6.18 -10.31 -8.57
C PRO A 287 6.15 -11.81 -8.89
N ARG A 288 5.79 -12.63 -7.91
CA ARG A 288 5.80 -14.10 -7.98
C ARG A 288 4.48 -14.72 -7.57
N GLU A 289 3.66 -13.94 -6.89
CA GLU A 289 2.36 -14.39 -6.38
C GLU A 289 1.30 -14.27 -7.50
N PRO A 290 0.16 -14.93 -7.37
CA PRO A 290 -0.94 -14.81 -8.31
C PRO A 290 -1.37 -13.35 -8.51
N GLY A 291 -1.81 -13.00 -9.73
CA GLY A 291 -2.44 -11.71 -10.01
C GLY A 291 -3.83 -11.60 -9.37
N LEU A 292 -4.38 -10.38 -9.36
CA LEU A 292 -5.62 -10.04 -8.64
C LEU A 292 -6.79 -10.98 -8.91
N LEU A 293 -7.07 -11.27 -10.19
CA LEU A 293 -8.23 -12.09 -10.58
C LEU A 293 -8.06 -13.54 -10.13
N ALA A 294 -6.88 -14.12 -10.36
CA ALA A 294 -6.58 -15.50 -9.98
C ALA A 294 -6.59 -15.68 -8.44
N ASP A 295 -6.02 -14.73 -7.70
CA ASP A 295 -6.01 -14.76 -6.23
C ASP A 295 -7.43 -14.63 -5.65
N LEU A 296 -8.25 -13.71 -6.20
CA LEU A 296 -9.65 -13.54 -5.82
C LEU A 296 -10.45 -14.85 -5.99
N GLU A 297 -10.33 -15.47 -7.17
CA GLU A 297 -11.04 -16.71 -7.50
C GLU A 297 -10.59 -17.87 -6.61
N ALA A 298 -9.29 -18.07 -6.44
CA ALA A 298 -8.76 -19.15 -5.61
C ALA A 298 -9.12 -19.00 -4.12
N SER A 299 -9.13 -17.77 -3.61
CA SER A 299 -9.33 -17.49 -2.18
C SER A 299 -10.79 -17.50 -1.72
N LEU A 300 -11.75 -17.40 -2.64
CA LEU A 300 -13.18 -17.28 -2.30
C LEU A 300 -14.02 -18.47 -2.83
N GLN A 301 -13.44 -19.35 -3.63
CA GLN A 301 -14.07 -20.60 -4.05
C GLN A 301 -13.72 -21.79 -3.08
N ALA A 302 -12.76 -21.60 -2.18
CA ALA A 302 -12.39 -22.55 -1.14
C ALA A 302 -13.19 -22.30 0.13
#